data_2a624226e20804b57e4aeb77f1f9565c
#
_entry.id   2a624226e20804b57e4aeb77f1f9565c
#
_cell.length_a   1.000
_cell.length_b   1.000
_cell.length_c   1.000
_cell.angle_alpha   90.00
_cell.angle_beta   90.00
_cell.angle_gamma   90.00
#
_symmetry.space_group_name_H-M   'P 1'
#
loop_
_entity.id
_entity.type
_entity.pdbx_description
1 polymer ?
#
loop_
_entity_poly.entity_id
_entity_poly.type
_entity_poly.pdbx_seq_one_letter_code
_entity_poly.pdbx_strand_id
1 'polypeptide(L)'
;PKIHAKKVKVKAVGRLEMLPENIREAIRNVEEKTVDYSDFLFTVCLAYGGREEIVDAVRKVSQEYASGTIKLEEIDTNKISNNLYSSDIPDPDLVIRTSGEERISNFLLWQIAYSELHFTDVHWPSFHKKDLYEAIESYQNRRRRFGS
;
A
#
# COMPACT_ATOMS: atom_id res chain seq x y z
N PRO A 1 -22.46 5.00 2.42
CA PRO A 1 -23.38 5.01 1.28
C PRO A 1 -22.65 5.04 -0.07
N LYS A 2 -21.64 5.92 -0.28
CA LYS A 2 -20.94 6.03 -1.60
C LYS A 2 -20.07 4.80 -1.91
N ILE A 3 -19.45 4.17 -0.92
CA ILE A 3 -18.60 2.98 -1.06
C ILE A 3 -19.45 1.81 -1.60
N HIS A 4 -20.61 1.55 -0.99
CA HIS A 4 -21.49 0.48 -1.43
C HIS A 4 -22.09 0.72 -2.83
N ALA A 5 -22.51 1.97 -3.12
CA ALA A 5 -23.06 2.32 -4.42
C ALA A 5 -22.06 2.13 -5.58
N LYS A 6 -20.76 2.22 -5.29
CA LYS A 6 -19.67 2.05 -6.26
C LYS A 6 -18.96 0.71 -6.15
N LYS A 7 -19.45 -0.21 -5.33
CA LYS A 7 -18.84 -1.53 -5.08
C LYS A 7 -17.33 -1.45 -4.80
N VAL A 8 -16.94 -0.52 -3.93
CA VAL A 8 -15.54 -0.35 -3.52
C VAL A 8 -15.25 -1.30 -2.38
N LYS A 9 -14.34 -2.26 -2.60
CA LYS A 9 -13.77 -3.09 -1.54
C LYS A 9 -12.84 -2.23 -0.69
N VAL A 10 -12.99 -2.31 0.63
CA VAL A 10 -12.12 -1.59 1.56
C VAL A 10 -11.18 -2.59 2.23
N LYS A 11 -9.93 -2.20 2.40
CA LYS A 11 -8.91 -2.97 3.12
C LYS A 11 -8.07 -2.03 3.97
N ALA A 12 -7.71 -2.46 5.18
CA ALA A 12 -6.73 -1.79 6.02
C ALA A 12 -5.44 -2.62 6.09
N VAL A 13 -4.29 -1.97 6.03
CA VAL A 13 -2.97 -2.60 6.15
C VAL A 13 -2.10 -1.85 7.14
N GLY A 14 -1.22 -2.58 7.84
CA GLY A 14 -0.31 -2.06 8.86
C GLY A 14 -0.37 -2.89 10.14
N ARG A 15 0.18 -2.36 11.20
CA ARG A 15 0.16 -2.98 12.54
C ARG A 15 -1.17 -2.69 13.24
N LEU A 16 -2.25 -3.29 12.72
CA LEU A 16 -3.62 -3.00 13.17
C LEU A 16 -3.86 -3.38 14.63
N GLU A 17 -3.07 -4.30 15.17
CA GLU A 17 -3.09 -4.70 16.58
C GLU A 17 -2.71 -3.55 17.53
N MET A 18 -2.00 -2.53 17.05
CA MET A 18 -1.64 -1.33 17.82
C MET A 18 -2.80 -0.32 17.95
N LEU A 19 -3.87 -0.52 17.18
CA LEU A 19 -5.03 0.38 17.20
C LEU A 19 -5.99 0.03 18.35
N PRO A 20 -6.73 1.01 18.89
CA PRO A 20 -7.80 0.78 19.85
C PRO A 20 -8.83 -0.22 19.33
N GLU A 21 -9.44 -1.03 20.24
CA GLU A 21 -10.36 -2.09 19.85
C GLU A 21 -11.55 -1.61 19.02
N ASN A 22 -12.15 -0.47 19.40
CA ASN A 22 -13.27 0.11 18.65
C ASN A 22 -12.89 0.47 17.18
N ILE A 23 -11.63 0.82 16.93
CA ILE A 23 -11.13 1.08 15.56
C ILE A 23 -10.94 -0.25 14.83
N ARG A 24 -10.37 -1.26 15.48
CA ARG A 24 -10.20 -2.60 14.91
C ARG A 24 -11.54 -3.22 14.53
N GLU A 25 -12.55 -3.07 15.38
CA GLU A 25 -13.94 -3.52 15.10
C GLU A 25 -14.54 -2.79 13.89
N ALA A 26 -14.35 -1.46 13.79
CA ALA A 26 -14.84 -0.69 12.66
C ALA A 26 -14.17 -1.12 11.34
N ILE A 27 -12.88 -1.44 11.38
CA ILE A 27 -12.13 -1.97 10.23
C ILE A 27 -12.72 -3.34 9.82
N ARG A 28 -12.80 -4.31 10.74
CA ARG A 28 -13.39 -5.64 10.46
C ARG A 28 -14.77 -5.51 9.83
N ASN A 29 -15.64 -4.68 10.41
CA ASN A 29 -16.99 -4.48 9.93
C ASN A 29 -17.07 -3.92 8.50
N VAL A 30 -16.19 -2.97 8.12
CA VAL A 30 -16.19 -2.43 6.75
C VAL A 30 -15.58 -3.42 5.75
N GLU A 31 -14.54 -4.14 6.14
CA GLU A 31 -13.93 -5.17 5.31
C GLU A 31 -14.92 -6.30 5.01
N GLU A 32 -15.59 -6.84 6.02
CA GLU A 32 -16.63 -7.87 5.88
C GLU A 32 -17.78 -7.42 4.99
N LYS A 33 -18.26 -6.18 5.15
CA LYS A 33 -19.38 -5.64 4.35
C LYS A 33 -19.00 -5.33 2.89
N THR A 34 -17.74 -5.32 2.55
CA THR A 34 -17.23 -5.00 1.22
C THR A 34 -16.42 -6.12 0.59
N VAL A 35 -16.33 -7.29 1.23
CA VAL A 35 -15.48 -8.41 0.81
C VAL A 35 -15.79 -8.89 -0.61
N ASP A 36 -17.07 -8.93 -0.98
CA ASP A 36 -17.54 -9.38 -2.29
C ASP A 36 -17.46 -8.31 -3.40
N TYR A 37 -17.02 -7.10 -3.07
CA TYR A 37 -16.87 -6.04 -4.08
C TYR A 37 -15.55 -6.20 -4.82
N SER A 38 -15.59 -6.02 -6.14
CA SER A 38 -14.45 -6.29 -7.04
C SER A 38 -14.12 -5.15 -8.00
N ASP A 39 -15.00 -4.14 -8.12
CA ASP A 39 -14.83 -3.08 -9.12
C ASP A 39 -13.66 -2.14 -8.79
N PHE A 40 -13.47 -1.87 -7.49
CA PHE A 40 -12.40 -1.02 -6.97
C PHE A 40 -11.91 -1.51 -5.62
N LEU A 41 -10.61 -1.37 -5.36
CA LEU A 41 -10.01 -1.58 -4.06
C LEU A 41 -9.54 -0.24 -3.48
N PHE A 42 -9.99 0.06 -2.27
CA PHE A 42 -9.52 1.19 -1.48
C PHE A 42 -8.77 0.68 -0.24
N THR A 43 -7.46 0.86 -0.24
CA THR A 43 -6.60 0.44 0.87
C THR A 43 -6.22 1.63 1.74
N VAL A 44 -6.34 1.47 3.06
CA VAL A 44 -5.94 2.46 4.05
C VAL A 44 -4.78 1.92 4.86
N CYS A 45 -3.66 2.63 4.86
CA CYS A 45 -2.50 2.30 5.68
C CYS A 45 -2.67 2.93 7.08
N LEU A 46 -2.75 2.10 8.12
CA LEU A 46 -2.96 2.52 9.51
C LEU A 46 -1.88 1.91 10.41
N ALA A 47 -1.34 2.69 11.34
CA ALA A 47 -0.19 2.29 12.15
C ALA A 47 0.91 1.64 11.29
N TYR A 48 1.19 2.25 10.13
CA TYR A 48 1.98 1.70 9.05
C TYR A 48 3.35 2.39 8.95
N GLY A 49 4.39 1.60 8.72
CA GLY A 49 5.71 2.06 8.34
C GLY A 49 6.39 1.01 7.46
N GLY A 50 7.01 1.44 6.35
CA GLY A 50 7.62 0.53 5.38
C GLY A 50 8.80 -0.25 5.94
N ARG A 51 9.60 0.37 6.83
CA ARG A 51 10.71 -0.34 7.52
C ARG A 51 10.18 -1.43 8.43
N GLU A 52 9.14 -1.12 9.19
CA GLU A 52 8.48 -2.04 10.10
C GLU A 52 7.84 -3.21 9.36
N GLU A 53 7.19 -2.94 8.23
CA GLU A 53 6.61 -3.95 7.35
C GLU A 53 7.68 -4.92 6.84
N ILE A 54 8.81 -4.40 6.34
CA ILE A 54 9.93 -5.22 5.85
C ILE A 54 10.48 -6.09 6.98
N VAL A 55 10.70 -5.53 8.18
CA VAL A 55 11.20 -6.29 9.33
C VAL A 55 10.22 -7.40 9.72
N ASP A 56 8.92 -7.14 9.71
CA ASP A 56 7.93 -8.15 10.04
C ASP A 56 7.83 -9.24 8.96
N ALA A 57 7.99 -8.90 7.67
CA ALA A 57 8.13 -9.88 6.60
C ALA A 57 9.37 -10.77 6.77
N VAL A 58 10.53 -10.16 7.06
CA VAL A 58 11.79 -10.89 7.32
C VAL A 58 11.64 -11.83 8.51
N ARG A 59 10.99 -11.40 9.60
CA ARG A 59 10.72 -12.26 10.76
C ARG A 59 9.89 -13.49 10.40
N LYS A 60 8.82 -13.33 9.62
CA LYS A 60 7.99 -14.45 9.15
C LYS A 60 8.81 -15.43 8.32
N VAL A 61 9.56 -14.95 7.33
CA VAL A 61 10.41 -15.77 6.46
C VAL A 61 11.49 -16.49 7.26
N SER A 62 12.10 -15.81 8.24
CA SER A 62 13.09 -16.42 9.13
C SER A 62 12.50 -17.55 10.00
N GLN A 63 11.27 -17.40 10.46
CA GLN A 63 10.54 -18.45 11.20
C GLN A 63 10.25 -19.67 10.32
N GLU A 64 9.81 -19.45 9.07
CA GLU A 64 9.60 -20.53 8.09
C GLU A 64 10.89 -21.29 7.78
N TYR A 65 12.01 -20.58 7.62
CA TYR A 65 13.33 -21.18 7.44
C TYR A 65 13.77 -21.98 8.68
N ALA A 66 13.65 -21.40 9.88
CA ALA A 66 14.05 -22.06 11.11
C ALA A 66 13.22 -23.31 11.43
N SER A 67 11.96 -23.34 11.00
CA SER A 67 11.09 -24.53 11.12
C SER A 67 11.30 -25.58 10.02
N GLY A 68 12.18 -25.32 9.05
CA GLY A 68 12.41 -26.20 7.91
C GLY A 68 11.29 -26.20 6.86
N THR A 69 10.35 -25.26 6.95
CA THR A 69 9.23 -25.12 5.99
C THR A 69 9.73 -24.66 4.61
N ILE A 70 10.79 -23.86 4.59
CA ILE A 70 11.46 -23.39 3.37
C ILE A 70 12.97 -23.58 3.46
N LYS A 71 13.64 -23.64 2.31
CA LYS A 71 15.11 -23.64 2.21
C LYS A 71 15.65 -22.22 2.02
N LEU A 72 16.95 -22.03 2.25
CA LEU A 72 17.60 -20.73 2.09
C LEU A 72 17.46 -20.18 0.65
N GLU A 73 17.55 -21.05 -0.34
CA GLU A 73 17.47 -20.70 -1.77
C GLU A 73 16.08 -20.24 -2.20
N GLU A 74 15.04 -20.51 -1.39
CA GLU A 74 13.66 -20.07 -1.62
C GLU A 74 13.39 -18.68 -1.06
N ILE A 75 14.38 -18.08 -0.38
CA ILE A 75 14.29 -16.70 0.12
C ILE A 75 14.72 -15.75 -1.00
N ASP A 76 13.76 -15.32 -1.79
CA ASP A 76 13.92 -14.37 -2.89
C ASP A 76 13.03 -13.13 -2.69
N THR A 77 13.03 -12.23 -3.68
CA THR A 77 12.20 -11.02 -3.66
C THR A 77 10.70 -11.34 -3.62
N ASN A 78 10.26 -12.40 -4.30
CA ASN A 78 8.86 -12.83 -4.30
C ASN A 78 8.45 -13.34 -2.91
N LYS A 79 9.34 -14.11 -2.25
CA LYS A 79 9.09 -14.60 -0.90
C LYS A 79 8.93 -13.44 0.09
N ILE A 80 9.74 -12.39 0.00
CA ILE A 80 9.58 -11.20 0.82
C ILE A 80 8.26 -10.48 0.48
N SER A 81 8.00 -10.21 -0.80
CA SER A 81 6.77 -9.54 -1.25
C SER A 81 5.51 -10.25 -0.75
N ASN A 82 5.47 -11.58 -0.81
CA ASN A 82 4.35 -12.40 -0.34
C ASN A 82 4.15 -12.39 1.18
N ASN A 83 5.09 -11.84 1.94
CA ASN A 83 5.02 -11.71 3.39
C ASN A 83 4.79 -10.25 3.87
N LEU A 84 4.72 -9.29 2.95
CA LEU A 84 4.35 -7.90 3.26
C LEU A 84 2.86 -7.80 3.66
N TYR A 85 2.48 -6.70 4.29
CA TYR A 85 1.09 -6.45 4.70
C TYR A 85 0.14 -6.31 3.51
N SER A 86 0.67 -5.87 2.35
CA SER A 86 -0.05 -5.64 1.10
C SER A 86 0.20 -6.73 0.04
N SER A 87 0.58 -7.94 0.45
CA SER A 87 1.00 -9.04 -0.44
C SER A 87 -0.02 -9.44 -1.52
N ASP A 88 -1.29 -9.14 -1.32
CA ASP A 88 -2.40 -9.38 -2.25
C ASP A 88 -2.83 -8.13 -3.04
N ILE A 89 -2.08 -7.04 -2.92
CA ILE A 89 -2.32 -5.76 -3.60
C ILE A 89 -1.17 -5.52 -4.58
N PRO A 90 -1.44 -5.16 -5.85
CA PRO A 90 -0.39 -4.84 -6.79
C PRO A 90 0.39 -3.60 -6.35
N ASP A 91 1.66 -3.55 -6.73
CA ASP A 91 2.51 -2.38 -6.50
C ASP A 91 1.91 -1.14 -7.20
N PRO A 92 1.98 0.04 -6.56
CA PRO A 92 1.40 1.25 -7.14
C PRO A 92 2.20 1.72 -8.36
N ASP A 93 1.50 2.09 -9.41
CA ASP A 93 2.12 2.72 -10.59
C ASP A 93 2.50 4.18 -10.36
N LEU A 94 1.71 4.90 -9.56
CA LEU A 94 1.85 6.32 -9.27
C LEU A 94 1.68 6.59 -7.78
N VAL A 95 2.63 7.32 -7.21
CA VAL A 95 2.55 7.87 -5.85
C VAL A 95 2.39 9.37 -5.94
N ILE A 96 1.32 9.90 -5.35
CA ILE A 96 1.08 11.34 -5.27
C ILE A 96 1.32 11.78 -3.83
N ARG A 97 2.21 12.74 -3.63
CA ARG A 97 2.42 13.38 -2.35
C ARG A 97 2.07 14.85 -2.40
N THR A 98 1.19 15.25 -1.50
CA THR A 98 0.71 16.63 -1.35
C THR A 98 1.55 17.43 -0.35
N SER A 99 1.27 18.72 -0.21
CA SER A 99 1.84 19.65 0.79
C SER A 99 3.30 20.05 0.54
N GLY A 100 3.82 19.96 -0.69
CA GLY A 100 5.17 20.39 -1.06
C GLY A 100 6.30 19.55 -0.47
N GLU A 101 5.99 18.39 0.10
CA GLU A 101 6.96 17.51 0.71
C GLU A 101 7.53 16.51 -0.31
N GLU A 102 8.80 16.63 -0.63
CA GLU A 102 9.49 15.80 -1.64
C GLU A 102 10.23 14.60 -1.01
N ARG A 103 9.54 13.87 -0.14
CA ARG A 103 10.06 12.66 0.51
C ARG A 103 8.97 11.63 0.70
N ILE A 104 9.32 10.35 0.74
CA ILE A 104 8.36 9.23 0.90
C ILE A 104 8.03 8.90 2.36
N SER A 105 8.79 9.41 3.33
CA SER A 105 8.55 9.31 4.77
C SER A 105 8.17 7.92 5.26
N ASN A 106 8.96 6.91 4.90
CA ASN A 106 8.75 5.53 5.33
C ASN A 106 7.43 4.90 4.81
N PHE A 107 6.89 5.41 3.69
CA PHE A 107 5.65 4.90 3.10
C PHE A 107 5.94 3.95 1.94
N LEU A 108 5.41 2.72 1.98
CA LEU A 108 5.48 1.68 0.94
C LEU A 108 6.87 1.47 0.34
N LEU A 109 7.93 1.42 1.18
CA LEU A 109 9.34 1.42 0.73
C LEU A 109 9.67 0.31 -0.28
N TRP A 110 9.08 -0.86 -0.13
CA TRP A 110 9.28 -2.00 -1.02
C TRP A 110 8.47 -1.84 -2.31
N GLN A 111 7.20 -1.52 -2.18
CA GLN A 111 6.22 -1.52 -3.25
C GLN A 111 6.40 -0.38 -4.26
N ILE A 112 6.99 0.76 -3.84
CA ILE A 112 7.18 1.93 -4.70
C ILE A 112 8.49 1.94 -5.47
N ALA A 113 9.25 0.84 -5.45
CA ALA A 113 10.57 0.75 -6.07
C ALA A 113 10.59 1.17 -7.55
N TYR A 114 9.48 0.95 -8.25
CA TYR A 114 9.31 1.30 -9.67
C TYR A 114 8.15 2.26 -9.93
N SER A 115 7.58 2.83 -8.87
CA SER A 115 6.49 3.81 -8.99
C SER A 115 6.98 5.14 -9.52
N GLU A 116 6.16 5.81 -10.33
CA GLU A 116 6.36 7.22 -10.64
C GLU A 116 5.93 8.09 -9.44
N LEU A 117 6.73 9.10 -9.12
CA LEU A 117 6.46 10.01 -8.02
C LEU A 117 5.96 11.35 -8.55
N HIS A 118 4.86 11.84 -8.03
CA HIS A 118 4.31 13.16 -8.30
C HIS A 118 4.19 13.95 -7.01
N PHE A 119 4.94 15.03 -6.88
CA PHE A 119 4.89 15.95 -5.76
C PHE A 119 4.09 17.20 -6.12
N THR A 120 3.23 17.67 -5.22
CA THR A 120 2.42 18.88 -5.43
C THR A 120 2.36 19.70 -4.15
N ASP A 121 2.38 21.04 -4.29
CA ASP A 121 2.27 21.97 -3.16
C ASP A 121 0.85 22.04 -2.58
N VAL A 122 -0.13 21.50 -3.31
CA VAL A 122 -1.53 21.49 -2.87
C VAL A 122 -1.67 20.70 -1.57
N HIS A 123 -2.23 21.31 -0.53
CA HIS A 123 -2.54 20.62 0.71
C HIS A 123 -3.72 19.65 0.55
N TRP A 124 -3.70 18.50 1.27
CA TRP A 124 -4.71 17.46 1.14
C TRP A 124 -6.17 17.93 1.19
N PRO A 125 -6.58 18.87 2.08
CA PRO A 125 -7.97 19.38 2.07
C PRO A 125 -8.36 20.13 0.80
N SER A 126 -7.39 20.67 0.06
CA SER A 126 -7.57 21.41 -1.18
C SER A 126 -7.27 20.60 -2.44
N PHE A 127 -6.92 19.31 -2.28
CA PHE A 127 -6.64 18.42 -3.39
C PHE A 127 -7.96 17.96 -4.04
N HIS A 128 -8.16 18.34 -5.29
CA HIS A 128 -9.38 18.09 -6.04
C HIS A 128 -9.14 17.24 -7.30
N LYS A 129 -10.20 16.96 -8.04
CA LYS A 129 -10.12 16.18 -9.29
C LYS A 129 -9.15 16.75 -10.32
N LYS A 130 -9.03 18.09 -10.39
CA LYS A 130 -8.07 18.75 -11.29
C LYS A 130 -6.65 18.32 -10.99
N ASP A 131 -6.25 18.37 -9.72
CA ASP A 131 -4.91 18.04 -9.25
C ASP A 131 -4.59 16.56 -9.51
N LEU A 132 -5.60 15.69 -9.35
CA LEU A 132 -5.47 14.27 -9.69
C LEU A 132 -5.27 14.06 -11.20
N TYR A 133 -6.01 14.77 -12.04
CA TYR A 133 -5.87 14.66 -13.48
C TYR A 133 -4.49 15.18 -13.96
N GLU A 134 -3.98 16.26 -13.38
CA GLU A 134 -2.64 16.77 -13.65
C GLU A 134 -1.55 15.73 -13.29
N ALA A 135 -1.71 15.04 -12.14
CA ALA A 135 -0.80 13.97 -11.75
C ALA A 135 -0.84 12.78 -12.72
N ILE A 136 -2.04 12.37 -13.16
CA ILE A 136 -2.24 11.28 -14.13
C ILE A 136 -1.67 11.67 -15.49
N GLU A 137 -1.91 12.88 -15.97
CA GLU A 137 -1.36 13.38 -17.23
C GLU A 137 0.17 13.41 -17.20
N SER A 138 0.75 13.91 -16.09
CA SER A 138 2.19 13.87 -15.86
C SER A 138 2.74 12.44 -15.93
N TYR A 139 2.06 11.48 -15.30
CA TYR A 139 2.41 10.07 -15.33
C TYR A 139 2.35 9.49 -16.76
N GLN A 140 1.31 9.76 -17.51
CA GLN A 140 1.12 9.27 -18.88
C GLN A 140 2.20 9.80 -19.85
N ASN A 141 2.67 11.02 -19.62
CA ASN A 141 3.70 11.66 -20.44
C ASN A 141 5.12 11.21 -20.10
N ARG A 142 5.35 10.48 -19.00
CA ARG A 142 6.65 9.94 -18.62
C ARG A 142 6.94 8.65 -19.36
N ARG A 143 8.16 8.54 -19.92
CA ARG A 143 8.66 7.28 -20.47
C ARG A 143 9.24 6.45 -19.33
N ARG A 144 8.63 5.34 -19.00
CA ARG A 144 9.18 4.36 -18.05
C ARG A 144 10.44 3.73 -18.64
N ARG A 145 11.58 3.90 -17.97
CA ARG A 145 12.82 3.20 -18.26
C ARG A 145 13.08 2.24 -17.10
N PHE A 146 12.83 0.95 -17.30
CA PHE A 146 13.08 -0.10 -16.31
C PHE A 146 14.57 -0.47 -16.29
N GLY A 147 15.46 0.47 -15.92
CA GLY A 147 16.85 0.14 -15.62
C GLY A 147 17.68 -0.51 -16.75
N SER A 148 17.36 -0.25 -18.03
CA SER A 148 18.13 -0.70 -19.20
C SER A 148 19.10 0.35 -19.67
#